data_c0f147715aa52a6083617f414ea6c74a
#
_entry.id   c0f147715aa52a6083617f414ea6c74a
#
_cell.length_a   1.000
_cell.length_b   1.000
_cell.length_c   1.000
_cell.angle_alpha   90.00
_cell.angle_beta   90.00
_cell.angle_gamma   90.00
#
_symmetry.space_group_name_H-M   'P 1'
#
loop_
_entity.id
_entity.type
_entity.pdbx_description
1 polymer ?
#
loop_
_entity_poly.entity_id
_entity_poly.type
_entity_poly.pdbx_seq_one_letter_code
_entity_poly.pdbx_strand_id
1 'polypeptide(L)' 'MTDYTATAICEGDHWVIDVPGVGTTQAETVDDLEDMAVDLVTAMTHTARQDVHVELRIV' A
#
# COMPACT_ATOMS: atom_id res chain seq x y z
N MET A 1 13.05 7.63 -8.65
CA MET A 1 12.32 7.50 -7.37
C MET A 1 10.87 7.89 -7.57
N THR A 2 9.96 7.02 -7.18
CA THR A 2 8.53 7.24 -7.42
C THR A 2 7.79 7.26 -6.08
N ASP A 3 7.02 8.31 -5.85
CA ASP A 3 6.28 8.48 -4.61
C ASP A 3 4.81 8.20 -4.83
N TYR A 4 4.23 7.44 -3.91
CA TYR A 4 2.80 7.12 -3.92
C TYR A 4 2.22 7.41 -2.55
N THR A 5 0.92 7.69 -2.52
CA THR A 5 0.18 7.85 -1.27
C THR A 5 -0.81 6.70 -1.16
N ALA A 6 -0.80 6.03 -0.02
CA ALA A 6 -1.73 4.95 0.26
C ALA A 6 -2.60 5.32 1.45
N THR A 7 -3.87 4.95 1.39
CA THR A 7 -4.82 5.18 2.49
C THR A 7 -5.22 3.83 3.06
N ALA A 8 -5.12 3.67 4.38
CA ALA A 8 -5.49 2.43 5.06
C ALA A 8 -6.70 2.66 5.94
N ILE A 9 -7.70 1.79 5.81
CA ILE A 9 -8.94 1.85 6.56
C ILE A 9 -9.14 0.52 7.25
N CYS A 10 -9.40 0.54 8.56
CA CYS A 10 -9.67 -0.69 9.31
C CYS A 10 -11.11 -1.14 9.05
N GLU A 11 -11.24 -2.37 8.56
CA GLU A 11 -12.54 -2.96 8.24
C GLU A 11 -12.71 -4.26 9.03
N GLY A 12 -13.19 -4.13 10.27
CA GLY A 12 -13.36 -5.30 11.12
C GLY A 12 -12.03 -5.88 11.56
N ASP A 13 -11.70 -7.07 11.04
CA ASP A 13 -10.49 -7.80 11.42
C ASP A 13 -9.33 -7.65 10.42
N HIS A 14 -9.46 -6.77 9.46
CA HIS A 14 -8.41 -6.54 8.46
C HIS A 14 -8.37 -5.08 8.04
N TRP A 15 -7.34 -4.73 7.27
CA TRP A 15 -7.16 -3.38 6.75
C TRP A 15 -7.32 -3.39 5.24
N VAL A 16 -8.02 -2.39 4.71
CA VAL A 16 -8.11 -2.18 3.27
C VAL A 16 -7.17 -1.04 2.93
N ILE A 17 -6.31 -1.27 1.94
CA ILE A 17 -5.31 -0.28 1.52
C ILE A 17 -5.64 0.15 0.10
N ASP A 18 -5.83 1.45 -0.09
CA ASP A 18 -6.11 2.03 -1.40
C ASP A 18 -4.95 2.89 -1.85
N VAL A 19 -4.42 2.58 -3.04
CA VAL A 19 -3.37 3.40 -3.67
C VAL A 19 -3.97 3.98 -4.94
N PRO A 20 -4.43 5.23 -4.91
CA PRO A 20 -5.08 5.84 -6.08
C PRO A 20 -4.20 5.77 -7.33
N GLY A 21 -4.79 5.34 -8.43
CA GLY A 21 -4.07 5.18 -9.69
C GLY A 21 -3.35 3.86 -9.82
N VAL A 22 -3.29 3.06 -8.78
CA VAL A 22 -2.59 1.77 -8.79
C VAL A 22 -3.55 0.62 -8.50
N GLY A 23 -4.24 0.68 -7.37
CA GLY A 23 -5.19 -0.38 -7.02
C GLY A 23 -5.45 -0.46 -5.53
N THR A 24 -5.99 -1.61 -5.11
CA THR A 24 -6.39 -1.85 -3.73
C THR A 24 -5.82 -3.18 -3.27
N THR A 25 -5.42 -3.27 -2.00
CA THR A 25 -4.97 -4.52 -1.39
C THR A 25 -5.44 -4.57 0.05
N GLN A 26 -5.09 -5.63 0.76
CA GLN A 26 -5.50 -5.84 2.15
C GLN A 26 -4.30 -6.26 2.99
N ALA A 27 -4.39 -6.00 4.29
CA ALA A 27 -3.41 -6.46 5.26
C ALA A 27 -4.16 -6.94 6.51
N GLU A 28 -3.59 -7.93 7.20
CA GLU A 28 -4.21 -8.46 8.41
C GLU A 28 -3.81 -7.67 9.64
N THR A 29 -2.63 -7.06 9.65
CA THR A 29 -2.12 -6.32 10.80
C THR A 29 -1.60 -4.96 10.36
N VAL A 30 -1.52 -4.04 11.31
CA VAL A 30 -0.99 -2.70 11.04
C VAL A 30 0.49 -2.77 10.63
N ASP A 31 1.22 -3.76 11.12
CA ASP A 31 2.64 -3.91 10.79
C ASP A 31 2.86 -4.28 9.33
N ASP A 32 1.86 -4.87 8.68
CA ASP A 32 1.95 -5.30 7.28
C ASP A 32 1.51 -4.23 6.29
N LEU A 33 0.96 -3.11 6.76
CA LEU A 33 0.38 -2.10 5.87
C LEU A 33 1.37 -1.58 4.83
N GLU A 34 2.55 -1.17 5.27
CA GLU A 34 3.52 -0.61 4.35
C GLU A 34 4.01 -1.66 3.35
N ASP A 35 4.32 -2.86 3.82
CA ASP A 35 4.78 -3.94 2.95
C ASP A 35 3.75 -4.29 1.89
N MET A 36 2.48 -4.38 2.27
CA MET A 36 1.42 -4.70 1.32
C MET A 36 1.22 -3.59 0.30
N ALA A 37 1.31 -2.34 0.73
CA ALA A 37 1.19 -1.21 -0.19
C ALA A 37 2.35 -1.20 -1.19
N VAL A 38 3.57 -1.41 -0.72
CA VAL A 38 4.74 -1.46 -1.59
C VAL A 38 4.65 -2.64 -2.55
N ASP A 39 4.23 -3.82 -2.07
CA ASP A 39 4.04 -4.98 -2.93
C ASP A 39 3.04 -4.70 -4.04
N LEU A 40 1.93 -4.04 -3.71
CA LEU A 40 0.93 -3.69 -4.72
C LEU A 40 1.53 -2.79 -5.80
N VAL A 41 2.24 -1.75 -5.38
CA VAL A 41 2.83 -0.81 -6.33
C VAL A 41 3.87 -1.50 -7.22
N THR A 42 4.75 -2.30 -6.63
CA THR A 42 5.77 -3.00 -7.41
C THR A 42 5.15 -3.96 -8.41
N ALA A 43 4.11 -4.68 -8.01
CA ALA A 43 3.44 -5.63 -8.90
C ALA A 43 2.71 -4.93 -10.04
N MET A 44 2.05 -3.82 -9.76
CA MET A 44 1.23 -3.13 -10.75
C MET A 44 2.02 -2.22 -11.67
N THR A 45 3.14 -1.69 -11.22
CA THR A 45 3.94 -0.74 -12.01
C THR A 45 5.23 -1.34 -12.55
N HIS A 46 5.57 -2.56 -12.15
CA HIS A 46 6.82 -3.23 -12.52
C HIS A 46 8.06 -2.42 -12.11
N THR A 47 7.95 -1.66 -11.04
CA THR A 47 9.04 -0.86 -10.51
C THR A 47 9.76 -1.64 -9.42
N ALA A 48 11.08 -1.55 -9.36
CA ALA A 48 11.84 -2.22 -8.32
C ALA A 48 11.43 -1.68 -6.93
N ARG A 49 11.34 -2.59 -5.95
CA ARG A 49 10.90 -2.23 -4.60
C ARG A 49 11.71 -1.08 -4.01
N GLN A 50 13.01 -1.07 -4.26
CA GLN A 50 13.91 -0.03 -3.74
C GLN A 50 13.65 1.35 -4.33
N ASP A 51 12.95 1.41 -5.46
CA ASP A 51 12.62 2.67 -6.14
C ASP A 51 11.20 3.15 -5.82
N VAL A 52 10.47 2.43 -4.99
CA VAL A 52 9.09 2.76 -4.62
C VAL A 52 9.09 3.36 -3.23
N HIS A 53 8.49 4.53 -3.10
CA HIS A 53 8.27 5.16 -1.80
C HIS A 53 6.77 5.36 -1.61
N VAL A 54 6.22 4.82 -0.54
CA VAL A 54 4.79 4.92 -0.25
C VAL A 54 4.61 5.68 1.05
N GLU A 55 3.83 6.76 0.99
CA GLU A 55 3.40 7.46 2.19
C GLU A 55 2.06 6.86 2.62
N LEU A 56 2.04 6.26 3.80
CA LEU A 56 0.86 5.59 4.30
C LEU A 56 0.08 6.50 5.23
N ARG A 57 -1.21 6.63 5.00
CA ARG A 57 -2.12 7.40 5.84
C ARG A 57 -3.19 6.46 6.39
N ILE A 58 -3.34 6.48 7.71
CA ILE A 58 -4.38 5.69 8.38
C ILE A 58 -5.56 6.60 8.65
N VAL A 59 -6.70 6.20 8.16
CA VAL A 59 -7.95 6.99 8.28
C VAL A 59 -8.83 6.42 9.39
#